data_1560f2a7769eb76b8a3fef95a4cffa85
#
_entry.id   1560f2a7769eb76b8a3fef95a4cffa85
#
_cell.length_a   1.000
_cell.length_b   1.000
_cell.length_c   1.000
_cell.angle_alpha   90.00
_cell.angle_beta   90.00
_cell.angle_gamma   90.00
#
_symmetry.space_group_name_H-M   'P 1'
#
loop_
_entity.id
_entity.type
_entity.pdbx_description
1 polymer ?
#
loop_
_entity_poly.entity_id
_entity_poly.type
_entity_poly.pdbx_seq_one_letter_code
_entity_poly.pdbx_strand_id
1 'polypeptide(L)'
;LFPYTTLFRSQSSVVLDSSIGEKTTVGPYAYIRPDSHIGSHVRIGDFVEVKKAVIGDGTKVSHLTYVGDAELGKNINVGCGVVFSNYDGKRKYKIKVGDHAFIGCNTNLVAPVEVEHDSYIAAGSTITEKVPAKALAIARARQVNKEGWVDRREQKERQKTEESK
;
A
#
# COMPACT_ATOMS: atom_id res chain seq x y z
N LEU A 1 33.24 -17.85 -11.62
CA LEU A 1 32.66 -17.13 -10.48
C LEU A 1 32.06 -15.81 -10.99
N PHE A 2 30.76 -15.78 -11.16
CA PHE A 2 30.08 -14.54 -11.49
C PHE A 2 30.03 -13.68 -10.23
N PRO A 3 30.36 -12.39 -10.29
CA PRO A 3 30.23 -11.52 -9.13
C PRO A 3 28.75 -11.35 -8.79
N TYR A 4 28.34 -11.86 -7.65
CA TYR A 4 26.97 -11.81 -7.12
C TYR A 4 26.46 -10.40 -6.74
N THR A 5 27.08 -9.33 -7.22
CA THR A 5 26.92 -8.01 -6.63
C THR A 5 26.03 -7.05 -7.38
N THR A 6 25.47 -7.41 -8.53
CA THR A 6 24.73 -6.45 -9.39
C THR A 6 23.32 -6.85 -9.76
N LEU A 7 22.88 -8.09 -9.48
CA LEU A 7 21.59 -8.59 -9.89
C LEU A 7 20.55 -8.44 -8.77
N PHE A 8 19.27 -8.34 -9.14
CA PHE A 8 18.16 -8.44 -8.20
C PHE A 8 18.02 -9.86 -7.63
N ARG A 9 17.36 -10.01 -6.50
CA ARG A 9 17.01 -11.32 -5.93
C ARG A 9 15.51 -11.54 -6.03
N SER A 10 15.10 -12.68 -6.57
CA SER A 10 13.71 -13.12 -6.59
C SER A 10 13.59 -14.47 -5.89
N GLN A 11 12.57 -14.66 -5.09
CA GLN A 11 12.28 -15.91 -4.39
C GLN A 11 10.80 -16.25 -4.55
N SER A 12 10.51 -17.47 -5.05
CA SER A 12 9.15 -18.02 -5.16
C SER A 12 8.13 -17.01 -5.69
N SER A 13 8.52 -16.21 -6.70
CA SER A 13 7.74 -15.11 -7.24
C SER A 13 7.63 -15.23 -8.74
N VAL A 14 6.60 -14.62 -9.32
CA VAL A 14 6.37 -14.57 -10.76
C VAL A 14 6.69 -13.16 -11.27
N VAL A 15 7.54 -13.09 -12.31
CA VAL A 15 7.89 -11.83 -12.97
C VAL A 15 7.68 -12.01 -14.47
N LEU A 16 6.83 -11.19 -15.09
CA LEU A 16 6.47 -11.25 -16.49
C LEU A 16 6.77 -9.91 -17.17
N ASP A 17 7.44 -9.94 -18.32
CA ASP A 17 7.65 -8.81 -19.24
C ASP A 17 7.87 -7.45 -18.56
N SER A 18 8.79 -7.41 -17.62
CA SER A 18 9.06 -6.27 -16.75
C SER A 18 10.55 -6.07 -16.54
N SER A 19 10.96 -4.89 -16.12
CA SER A 19 12.36 -4.59 -15.76
C SER A 19 12.52 -4.40 -14.26
N ILE A 20 13.65 -4.91 -13.72
CA ILE A 20 14.01 -4.80 -12.31
C ILE A 20 15.45 -4.32 -12.20
N GLY A 21 15.65 -3.23 -11.47
CA GLY A 21 16.95 -2.65 -11.23
C GLY A 21 17.83 -3.44 -10.26
N GLU A 22 19.08 -3.05 -10.21
CA GLU A 22 20.09 -3.72 -9.38
C GLU A 22 19.80 -3.64 -7.88
N LYS A 23 20.27 -4.65 -7.13
CA LYS A 23 20.12 -4.74 -5.67
C LYS A 23 18.67 -4.69 -5.17
N THR A 24 17.71 -4.91 -6.05
CA THR A 24 16.29 -5.02 -5.73
C THR A 24 15.96 -6.44 -5.26
N THR A 25 15.04 -6.55 -4.31
CA THR A 25 14.53 -7.83 -3.81
C THR A 25 13.06 -7.98 -4.16
N VAL A 26 12.67 -9.18 -4.63
CA VAL A 26 11.28 -9.50 -5.00
C VAL A 26 10.85 -10.79 -4.29
N GLY A 27 9.76 -10.72 -3.57
CA GLY A 27 9.16 -11.86 -2.90
C GLY A 27 9.53 -12.04 -1.42
N PRO A 28 9.17 -13.21 -0.85
CA PRO A 28 8.54 -14.33 -1.56
C PRO A 28 7.08 -14.06 -1.99
N TYR A 29 6.59 -14.87 -2.94
CA TYR A 29 5.18 -14.86 -3.39
C TYR A 29 4.69 -13.51 -3.92
N ALA A 30 5.55 -12.75 -4.58
CA ALA A 30 5.18 -11.54 -5.29
C ALA A 30 4.77 -11.85 -6.74
N TYR A 31 3.91 -11.02 -7.32
CA TYR A 31 3.52 -11.11 -8.71
C TYR A 31 3.77 -9.79 -9.45
N ILE A 32 4.80 -9.77 -10.27
CA ILE A 32 5.13 -8.63 -11.13
C ILE A 32 4.55 -8.91 -12.51
N ARG A 33 3.55 -8.15 -12.90
CA ARG A 33 2.83 -8.28 -14.16
C ARG A 33 3.46 -7.41 -15.25
N PRO A 34 3.16 -7.69 -16.53
CA PRO A 34 3.73 -6.98 -17.67
C PRO A 34 3.64 -5.45 -17.57
N ASP A 35 4.55 -4.79 -18.27
CA ASP A 35 4.68 -3.34 -18.36
C ASP A 35 5.01 -2.67 -16.98
N SER A 36 5.71 -3.37 -16.10
CA SER A 36 6.16 -2.82 -14.83
C SER A 36 7.66 -2.54 -14.85
N HIS A 37 8.06 -1.37 -14.34
CA HIS A 37 9.45 -0.92 -14.28
C HIS A 37 9.83 -0.63 -12.84
N ILE A 38 10.66 -1.49 -12.26
CA ILE A 38 11.09 -1.41 -10.87
C ILE A 38 12.56 -0.95 -10.84
N GLY A 39 12.81 0.14 -10.14
CA GLY A 39 14.14 0.73 -9.99
C GLY A 39 15.11 -0.12 -9.18
N SER A 40 16.23 0.49 -8.83
CA SER A 40 17.31 -0.13 -8.04
C SER A 40 17.08 0.02 -6.54
N HIS A 41 17.63 -0.92 -5.74
CA HIS A 41 17.50 -0.90 -4.27
C HIS A 41 16.05 -0.93 -3.76
N VAL A 42 15.11 -1.37 -4.58
CA VAL A 42 13.68 -1.48 -4.25
C VAL A 42 13.45 -2.77 -3.45
N ARG A 43 12.49 -2.73 -2.54
CA ARG A 43 12.00 -3.92 -1.86
C ARG A 43 10.54 -4.16 -2.24
N ILE A 44 10.29 -5.23 -2.99
CA ILE A 44 8.96 -5.79 -3.19
C ILE A 44 8.87 -7.04 -2.31
N GLY A 45 8.00 -7.05 -1.33
CA GLY A 45 7.92 -8.15 -0.37
C GLY A 45 6.82 -9.15 -0.68
N ASP A 46 6.40 -9.83 0.37
CA ASP A 46 5.45 -10.93 0.29
C ASP A 46 4.03 -10.47 -0.09
N PHE A 47 3.40 -11.26 -0.96
CA PHE A 47 2.02 -11.04 -1.44
C PHE A 47 1.80 -9.64 -2.03
N VAL A 48 2.80 -9.11 -2.71
CA VAL A 48 2.70 -7.84 -3.45
C VAL A 48 2.44 -8.12 -4.92
N GLU A 49 1.39 -7.51 -5.45
CA GLU A 49 1.12 -7.51 -6.89
C GLU A 49 1.43 -6.14 -7.48
N VAL A 50 2.23 -6.12 -8.55
CA VAL A 50 2.58 -4.90 -9.29
C VAL A 50 2.12 -5.07 -10.74
N LYS A 51 1.42 -4.06 -11.29
CA LYS A 51 0.89 -4.09 -12.64
C LYS A 51 0.96 -2.73 -13.32
N LYS A 52 1.60 -2.66 -14.48
CA LYS A 52 1.71 -1.42 -15.27
C LYS A 52 2.15 -0.23 -14.43
N ALA A 53 3.18 -0.41 -13.63
CA ALA A 53 3.63 0.58 -12.67
C ALA A 53 5.13 0.88 -12.80
N VAL A 54 5.48 2.11 -12.51
CA VAL A 54 6.88 2.54 -12.35
C VAL A 54 7.13 2.74 -10.86
N ILE A 55 8.18 2.09 -10.33
CA ILE A 55 8.57 2.19 -8.92
C ILE A 55 10.01 2.69 -8.88
N GLY A 56 10.23 3.89 -8.36
CA GLY A 56 11.52 4.53 -8.27
C GLY A 56 12.46 3.90 -7.23
N ASP A 57 13.75 4.24 -7.35
CA ASP A 57 14.82 3.67 -6.55
C ASP A 57 14.59 3.78 -5.04
N GLY A 58 15.01 2.78 -4.28
CA GLY A 58 14.95 2.77 -2.82
C GLY A 58 13.55 2.65 -2.22
N THR A 59 12.51 2.58 -3.03
CA THR A 59 11.12 2.45 -2.57
C THR A 59 10.84 1.08 -1.98
N LYS A 60 10.04 1.04 -0.94
CA LYS A 60 9.68 -0.18 -0.21
C LYS A 60 8.18 -0.43 -0.28
N VAL A 61 7.81 -1.57 -0.88
CA VAL A 61 6.46 -2.13 -0.93
C VAL A 61 6.55 -3.53 -0.33
N SER A 62 6.52 -3.61 0.99
CA SER A 62 7.03 -4.79 1.68
C SER A 62 5.99 -5.87 1.93
N HIS A 63 4.68 -5.56 1.97
CA HIS A 63 3.68 -6.51 2.42
C HIS A 63 2.30 -6.27 1.83
N LEU A 64 1.67 -7.35 1.33
CA LEU A 64 0.24 -7.48 1.04
C LEU A 64 -0.35 -6.23 0.38
N THR A 65 0.16 -5.86 -0.78
CA THR A 65 -0.15 -4.58 -1.44
C THR A 65 -0.44 -4.81 -2.91
N TYR A 66 -1.47 -4.13 -3.44
CA TYR A 66 -1.68 -4.04 -4.88
C TYR A 66 -1.24 -2.67 -5.40
N VAL A 67 -0.30 -2.66 -6.35
CA VAL A 67 0.18 -1.45 -7.04
C VAL A 67 -0.17 -1.55 -8.51
N GLY A 68 -1.22 -0.88 -8.93
CA GLY A 68 -1.70 -0.91 -10.32
C GLY A 68 -1.78 0.46 -10.97
N ASP A 69 -1.34 0.54 -12.24
CA ASP A 69 -1.37 1.75 -13.06
C ASP A 69 -0.82 2.99 -12.31
N ALA A 70 0.36 2.86 -11.70
CA ALA A 70 0.91 3.83 -10.76
C ALA A 70 2.33 4.30 -11.13
N GLU A 71 2.64 5.52 -10.78
CA GLU A 71 3.98 6.10 -10.85
C GLU A 71 4.42 6.47 -9.42
N LEU A 72 5.33 5.69 -8.87
CA LEU A 72 5.94 5.91 -7.56
C LEU A 72 7.34 6.47 -7.73
N GLY A 73 7.64 7.56 -7.06
CA GLY A 73 8.97 8.15 -6.99
C GLY A 73 9.95 7.31 -6.16
N LYS A 74 10.98 7.98 -5.66
CA LYS A 74 12.09 7.35 -4.92
C LYS A 74 11.87 7.36 -3.41
N ASN A 75 12.46 6.37 -2.74
CA ASN A 75 12.51 6.30 -1.28
C ASN A 75 11.14 6.38 -0.58
N ILE A 76 10.10 5.92 -1.23
CA ILE A 76 8.75 5.86 -0.67
C ILE A 76 8.65 4.64 0.26
N ASN A 77 7.90 4.79 1.35
CA ASN A 77 7.49 3.65 2.16
C ASN A 77 5.99 3.39 2.00
N VAL A 78 5.65 2.24 1.47
CA VAL A 78 4.25 1.80 1.32
C VAL A 78 3.92 0.79 2.42
N GLY A 79 2.95 1.12 3.25
CA GLY A 79 2.51 0.28 4.36
C GLY A 79 1.77 -0.99 3.91
N CYS A 80 1.65 -1.93 4.83
CA CYS A 80 0.92 -3.17 4.60
C CYS A 80 -0.56 -2.91 4.27
N GLY A 81 -1.11 -3.65 3.31
CA GLY A 81 -2.52 -3.58 2.94
C GLY A 81 -2.92 -2.32 2.17
N VAL A 82 -1.96 -1.59 1.61
CA VAL A 82 -2.27 -0.43 0.77
C VAL A 82 -2.82 -0.89 -0.58
N VAL A 83 -3.87 -0.25 -1.05
CA VAL A 83 -4.51 -0.52 -2.34
C VAL A 83 -4.48 0.71 -3.22
N PHE A 84 -3.89 0.54 -4.41
CA PHE A 84 -3.98 1.52 -5.49
C PHE A 84 -5.24 1.22 -6.30
N SER A 85 -6.36 1.84 -5.92
CA SER A 85 -7.67 1.64 -6.55
C SER A 85 -7.73 2.37 -7.89
N ASN A 86 -7.30 1.70 -8.95
CA ASN A 86 -7.05 2.26 -10.27
C ASN A 86 -8.23 2.13 -11.26
N TYR A 87 -9.34 1.49 -10.87
CA TYR A 87 -10.44 1.15 -11.78
C TYR A 87 -11.80 1.59 -11.22
N ASP A 88 -12.57 2.30 -12.03
CA ASP A 88 -13.89 2.85 -11.67
C ASP A 88 -15.09 1.98 -12.12
N GLY A 89 -14.81 0.79 -12.62
CA GLY A 89 -15.81 -0.09 -13.23
C GLY A 89 -15.89 0.02 -14.77
N LYS A 90 -15.28 1.05 -15.36
CA LYS A 90 -15.26 1.29 -16.82
C LYS A 90 -13.87 1.61 -17.34
N ARG A 91 -13.10 2.44 -16.64
CA ARG A 91 -11.79 2.95 -17.05
C ARG A 91 -10.77 2.81 -15.93
N LYS A 92 -9.50 2.76 -16.31
CA LYS A 92 -8.37 2.79 -15.40
C LYS A 92 -7.73 4.15 -15.42
N TYR A 93 -7.31 4.61 -14.25
CA TYR A 93 -6.66 5.89 -14.03
C TYR A 93 -5.34 5.70 -13.32
N LYS A 94 -4.44 6.66 -13.51
CA LYS A 94 -3.13 6.65 -12.87
C LYS A 94 -3.17 7.25 -11.47
N ILE A 95 -2.28 6.72 -10.62
CA ILE A 95 -1.95 7.24 -9.31
C ILE A 95 -0.49 7.67 -9.34
N LYS A 96 -0.20 8.87 -8.82
CA LYS A 96 1.16 9.37 -8.69
C LYS A 96 1.51 9.57 -7.23
N VAL A 97 2.69 9.12 -6.84
CA VAL A 97 3.25 9.30 -5.50
C VAL A 97 4.66 9.87 -5.64
N GLY A 98 4.88 11.05 -5.09
CA GLY A 98 6.15 11.75 -5.10
C GLY A 98 7.20 11.13 -4.17
N ASP A 99 8.43 11.56 -4.34
CA ASP A 99 9.60 11.06 -3.59
C ASP A 99 9.41 11.21 -2.07
N HIS A 100 9.98 10.27 -1.30
CA HIS A 100 10.02 10.27 0.17
C HIS A 100 8.64 10.25 0.85
N ALA A 101 7.55 10.01 0.13
CA ALA A 101 6.24 9.90 0.74
C ALA A 101 6.13 8.67 1.65
N PHE A 102 5.37 8.80 2.73
CA PHE A 102 5.03 7.68 3.62
C PHE A 102 3.53 7.38 3.51
N ILE A 103 3.20 6.18 3.06
CA ILE A 103 1.82 5.71 2.96
C ILE A 103 1.54 4.75 4.12
N GLY A 104 0.66 5.15 5.02
CA GLY A 104 0.28 4.34 6.18
C GLY A 104 -0.43 3.05 5.79
N CYS A 105 -0.41 2.05 6.67
CA CYS A 105 -1.04 0.75 6.44
C CYS A 105 -2.55 0.89 6.17
N ASN A 106 -3.11 -0.04 5.36
CA ASN A 106 -4.54 -0.09 5.02
C ASN A 106 -5.07 1.24 4.42
N THR A 107 -4.23 1.94 3.68
CA THR A 107 -4.63 3.13 2.93
C THR A 107 -5.18 2.72 1.57
N ASN A 108 -6.28 3.34 1.15
CA ASN A 108 -6.77 3.26 -0.22
C ASN A 108 -6.45 4.55 -0.95
N LEU A 109 -5.69 4.48 -2.05
CA LEU A 109 -5.48 5.57 -2.98
C LEU A 109 -6.46 5.42 -4.14
N VAL A 110 -7.43 6.30 -4.25
CA VAL A 110 -8.49 6.21 -5.27
C VAL A 110 -8.14 7.08 -6.47
N ALA A 111 -7.84 6.42 -7.59
CA ALA A 111 -7.44 7.10 -8.82
C ALA A 111 -8.60 7.87 -9.49
N PRO A 112 -8.31 9.01 -10.17
CA PRO A 112 -6.99 9.63 -10.28
C PRO A 112 -6.62 10.40 -9.01
N VAL A 113 -5.45 10.16 -8.45
CA VAL A 113 -4.95 10.88 -7.27
C VAL A 113 -3.45 11.14 -7.37
N GLU A 114 -3.01 12.26 -6.83
CA GLU A 114 -1.61 12.65 -6.72
C GLU A 114 -1.25 12.91 -5.26
N VAL A 115 -0.20 12.24 -4.80
CA VAL A 115 0.41 12.44 -3.49
C VAL A 115 1.77 13.06 -3.74
N GLU A 116 1.98 14.30 -3.34
CA GLU A 116 3.24 15.00 -3.58
C GLU A 116 4.36 14.51 -2.63
N HIS A 117 5.59 14.94 -2.92
CA HIS A 117 6.79 14.50 -2.22
C HIS A 117 6.79 14.86 -0.72
N ASP A 118 7.55 14.10 0.07
CA ASP A 118 7.71 14.27 1.52
C ASP A 118 6.39 14.28 2.31
N SER A 119 5.30 13.81 1.74
CA SER A 119 3.99 13.77 2.37
C SER A 119 3.80 12.52 3.23
N TYR A 120 2.83 12.58 4.13
CA TYR A 120 2.51 11.51 5.05
C TYR A 120 1.02 11.19 4.98
N ILE A 121 0.66 9.91 4.79
CA ILE A 121 -0.74 9.48 4.83
C ILE A 121 -0.98 8.63 6.07
N ALA A 122 -1.92 9.05 6.89
CA ALA A 122 -2.29 8.32 8.09
C ALA A 122 -2.90 6.96 7.77
N ALA A 123 -2.51 5.93 8.52
CA ALA A 123 -3.04 4.58 8.34
C ALA A 123 -4.58 4.53 8.35
N GLY A 124 -5.16 3.66 7.52
CA GLY A 124 -6.60 3.49 7.39
C GLY A 124 -7.33 4.63 6.67
N SER A 125 -6.59 5.49 5.95
CA SER A 125 -7.18 6.59 5.18
C SER A 125 -7.63 6.15 3.79
N THR A 126 -8.70 6.75 3.28
CA THR A 126 -9.11 6.66 1.88
C THR A 126 -8.90 8.01 1.21
N ILE A 127 -7.90 8.09 0.35
CA ILE A 127 -7.46 9.34 -0.30
C ILE A 127 -8.09 9.44 -1.68
N THR A 128 -8.88 10.49 -1.88
CA THR A 128 -9.63 10.77 -3.11
C THR A 128 -9.24 12.11 -3.73
N GLU A 129 -8.46 12.91 -3.03
CA GLU A 129 -8.02 14.22 -3.47
C GLU A 129 -6.50 14.33 -3.40
N LYS A 130 -5.95 15.33 -4.11
CA LYS A 130 -4.53 15.62 -4.10
C LYS A 130 -4.00 15.89 -2.69
N VAL A 131 -2.88 15.26 -2.34
CA VAL A 131 -2.15 15.50 -1.09
C VAL A 131 -0.96 16.41 -1.40
N PRO A 132 -0.91 17.63 -0.86
CA PRO A 132 0.21 18.55 -1.08
C PRO A 132 1.52 18.04 -0.47
N ALA A 133 2.64 18.54 -0.98
CA ALA A 133 3.96 18.20 -0.45
C ALA A 133 4.07 18.55 1.04
N LYS A 134 4.75 17.69 1.79
CA LYS A 134 5.01 17.83 3.23
C LYS A 134 3.74 17.89 4.11
N ALA A 135 2.59 17.50 3.57
CA ALA A 135 1.34 17.45 4.32
C ALA A 135 1.13 16.10 5.00
N LEU A 136 0.41 16.11 6.10
CA LEU A 136 -0.21 14.93 6.69
C LEU A 136 -1.67 14.84 6.25
N ALA A 137 -2.01 13.82 5.46
CA ALA A 137 -3.40 13.55 5.06
C ALA A 137 -4.03 12.51 5.99
N ILE A 138 -5.21 12.84 6.53
CA ILE A 138 -6.01 11.96 7.39
C ILE A 138 -7.42 11.92 6.83
N ALA A 139 -7.82 10.78 6.27
CA ALA A 139 -9.14 10.58 5.67
C ALA A 139 -9.81 9.32 6.25
N ARG A 140 -10.10 9.37 7.53
CA ARG A 140 -10.78 8.34 8.32
C ARG A 140 -11.56 8.95 9.47
N ALA A 141 -12.55 8.23 9.99
CA ALA A 141 -13.32 8.67 11.14
C ALA A 141 -12.42 8.89 12.38
N ARG A 142 -12.77 9.89 13.18
CA ARG A 142 -12.10 10.10 14.47
C ARG A 142 -12.48 8.97 15.42
N GLN A 143 -11.50 8.44 16.14
CA GLN A 143 -11.74 7.40 17.14
C GLN A 143 -12.65 7.89 18.25
N VAL A 144 -13.64 7.07 18.63
CA VAL A 144 -14.51 7.29 19.78
C VAL A 144 -14.42 6.07 20.69
N ASN A 145 -14.05 6.28 21.94
CA ASN A 145 -14.05 5.25 22.97
C ASN A 145 -15.36 5.33 23.76
N LYS A 146 -16.04 4.19 23.90
CA LYS A 146 -17.26 4.06 24.70
C LYS A 146 -16.93 3.31 25.97
N GLU A 147 -16.52 4.04 27.00
CA GLU A 147 -16.17 3.47 28.30
C GLU A 147 -17.34 2.71 28.91
N GLY A 148 -17.06 1.60 29.60
CA GLY A 148 -18.05 0.72 30.23
C GLY A 148 -19.02 0.05 29.25
N TRP A 149 -18.69 -0.02 27.95
CA TRP A 149 -19.59 -0.64 26.95
C TRP A 149 -19.78 -2.13 27.17
N VAL A 150 -18.74 -2.85 27.57
CA VAL A 150 -18.81 -4.29 27.86
C VAL A 150 -19.72 -4.56 29.06
N ASP A 151 -19.52 -3.82 30.15
CA ASP A 151 -20.32 -3.99 31.37
C ASP A 151 -21.83 -3.75 31.10
N ARG A 152 -22.15 -2.69 30.35
CA ARG A 152 -23.54 -2.40 29.95
C ARG A 152 -24.14 -3.48 29.07
N ARG A 153 -23.34 -4.09 28.22
CA ARG A 153 -23.77 -5.19 27.35
C ARG A 153 -24.09 -6.43 28.20
N GLU A 154 -23.20 -6.81 29.09
CA GLU A 154 -23.39 -7.97 29.98
C GLU A 154 -24.61 -7.79 30.90
N GLN A 155 -24.83 -6.60 31.42
CA GLN A 155 -26.02 -6.29 32.22
C GLN A 155 -27.32 -6.50 31.46
N LYS A 156 -27.36 -6.03 30.18
CA LYS A 156 -28.51 -6.25 29.32
C LYS A 156 -28.77 -7.73 28.98
N GLU A 157 -27.70 -8.49 28.81
CA GLU A 157 -27.81 -9.94 28.51
C GLU A 157 -28.34 -10.70 29.75
N ARG A 158 -27.91 -10.36 30.98
CA ARG A 158 -28.41 -10.92 32.22
C ARG A 158 -29.91 -10.62 32.42
N GLN A 159 -30.32 -9.37 32.23
CA GLN A 159 -31.74 -8.97 32.31
C GLN A 159 -32.65 -9.75 31.38
N LYS A 160 -32.26 -9.91 30.12
CA LYS A 160 -33.02 -10.70 29.14
C LYS A 160 -33.14 -12.18 29.51
N THR A 161 -32.12 -12.73 30.16
CA THR A 161 -32.12 -14.14 30.61
C THR A 161 -33.03 -14.32 31.83
N GLU A 162 -33.16 -13.30 32.67
CA GLU A 162 -34.07 -13.29 33.84
C GLU A 162 -35.54 -13.13 33.44
N GLU A 163 -35.83 -12.28 32.44
CA GLU A 163 -37.18 -12.07 31.89
C GLU A 163 -37.73 -13.26 31.09
N SER A 164 -36.84 -14.17 30.63
CA SER A 164 -37.21 -15.34 29.85
C SER A 164 -37.40 -16.63 30.70
N LYS A 165 -37.28 -16.52 32.01
CA LYS A 165 -37.54 -17.60 32.98
C LYS A 165 -38.86 -17.41 33.70
#